data_aef1a6a3284183d2d12b0f73fa2b7e75
#
_entry.id   aef1a6a3284183d2d12b0f73fa2b7e75
#
_cell.length_a   1.000
_cell.length_b   1.000
_cell.length_c   1.000
_cell.angle_alpha   90.00
_cell.angle_beta   90.00
_cell.angle_gamma   90.00
#
_symmetry.space_group_name_H-M   'P 1'
#
loop_
_entity.id
_entity.type
_entity.pdbx_description
1 polymer ?
#
loop_
_entity_poly.entity_id
_entity_poly.type
_entity_poly.pdbx_seq_one_letter_code
_entity_poly.pdbx_strand_id
1 'polypeptide(L)'
;MQKFAPNKQISAFLLSNLIFFFYLCNNQTYQIMNSNLKSFCIFIIYMLGAIACFAFFQFCYPYHLYYQEQNQLFLASWDYLTTYLEKPGWLACMAGDFLTQFYLYRFMGATILTLCILLAGHNIKCAVRKADIKGTWLPNLAAFVVMTLLVCFSFDYDYRLSSILAIAGGASVFCISTTILVSTRKLINKIEKMDENNPTLHRMGLPIWISTFSITISIFVCHWFFGYGVWIYGALVFIGNLMNIMKAGTYYCLTALVITFFLLMLCKRLYFCDFQTIYTYPGIGKLVKPQLDQERTLAVDCEYYFGNYNRVINMVEKDK
;
A
#
# COMPACT_ATOMS: atom_id res chain seq x y z
N MET A 1 -3.22 -32.50 26.40
CA MET A 1 -3.37 -32.16 24.97
C MET A 1 -4.35 -30.99 24.82
N GLN A 2 -3.90 -29.76 24.95
CA GLN A 2 -4.70 -28.61 24.56
C GLN A 2 -4.42 -28.34 23.07
N LYS A 3 -5.38 -28.68 22.22
CA LYS A 3 -5.38 -28.25 20.82
C LYS A 3 -5.45 -26.72 20.81
N PHE A 4 -4.31 -26.09 20.67
CA PHE A 4 -4.26 -24.68 20.30
C PHE A 4 -4.91 -24.58 18.91
N ALA A 5 -6.09 -23.99 18.86
CA ALA A 5 -6.78 -23.65 17.62
C ALA A 5 -6.47 -22.17 17.29
N PRO A 6 -5.28 -21.87 16.73
CA PRO A 6 -4.84 -20.49 16.53
C PRO A 6 -5.68 -19.76 15.47
N ASN A 7 -6.33 -20.49 14.56
CA ASN A 7 -7.13 -19.91 13.47
C ASN A 7 -8.38 -19.15 13.91
N LYS A 8 -9.00 -19.53 15.05
CA LYS A 8 -10.16 -18.80 15.58
C LYS A 8 -9.78 -17.52 16.34
N GLN A 9 -8.62 -17.50 16.97
CA GLN A 9 -8.18 -16.34 17.75
C GLN A 9 -7.69 -15.20 16.85
N ILE A 10 -6.99 -15.51 15.76
CA ILE A 10 -6.46 -14.49 14.83
C ILE A 10 -7.59 -13.86 14.03
N SER A 11 -8.53 -14.66 13.51
CA SER A 11 -9.70 -14.11 12.82
C SER A 11 -10.62 -13.35 13.78
N ALA A 12 -10.77 -13.81 15.02
CA ALA A 12 -11.52 -13.09 16.04
C ALA A 12 -10.83 -11.78 16.43
N PHE A 13 -9.49 -11.75 16.53
CA PHE A 13 -8.73 -10.54 16.82
C PHE A 13 -8.81 -9.50 15.70
N LEU A 14 -8.64 -9.92 14.45
CA LEU A 14 -8.81 -9.03 13.27
C LEU A 14 -10.26 -8.53 13.17
N LEU A 15 -11.23 -9.42 13.38
CA LEU A 15 -12.64 -9.08 13.34
C LEU A 15 -13.05 -8.16 14.52
N SER A 16 -12.54 -8.42 15.71
CA SER A 16 -12.80 -7.58 16.89
C SER A 16 -12.24 -6.17 16.75
N ASN A 17 -11.03 -6.02 16.16
CA ASN A 17 -10.45 -4.71 15.87
C ASN A 17 -11.26 -3.98 14.78
N LEU A 18 -11.75 -4.69 13.77
CA LEU A 18 -12.59 -4.14 12.71
C LEU A 18 -13.96 -3.70 13.27
N ILE A 19 -14.59 -4.53 14.09
CA ILE A 19 -15.88 -4.23 14.75
C ILE A 19 -15.70 -3.07 15.73
N PHE A 20 -14.63 -3.06 16.53
CA PHE A 20 -14.31 -1.98 17.45
C PHE A 20 -14.06 -0.66 16.72
N PHE A 21 -13.37 -0.70 15.58
CA PHE A 21 -13.16 0.46 14.72
C PHE A 21 -14.49 0.97 14.13
N PHE A 22 -15.36 0.06 13.63
CA PHE A 22 -16.70 0.41 13.15
C PHE A 22 -17.56 1.00 14.27
N TYR A 23 -17.49 0.43 15.47
CA TYR A 23 -18.20 0.92 16.65
C TYR A 23 -17.76 2.33 17.02
N LEU A 24 -16.45 2.59 17.03
CA LEU A 24 -15.89 3.93 17.30
C LEU A 24 -16.25 4.94 16.19
N CYS A 25 -16.30 4.52 14.94
CA CYS A 25 -16.64 5.40 13.81
C CYS A 25 -18.13 5.74 13.74
N ASN A 26 -19.00 4.86 14.21
CA ASN A 26 -20.46 5.00 14.07
C ASN A 26 -21.15 5.55 15.32
N ASN A 27 -20.44 5.72 16.42
CA ASN A 27 -21.06 6.10 17.69
C ASN A 27 -21.32 7.62 17.73
N GLN A 28 -22.52 8.04 18.14
CA GLN A 28 -22.91 9.45 18.35
C GLN A 28 -21.95 10.18 19.32
N THR A 29 -21.35 9.45 20.25
CA THR A 29 -20.28 9.94 21.15
C THR A 29 -19.05 10.48 20.39
N TYR A 30 -18.75 9.93 19.19
CA TYR A 30 -17.64 10.41 18.36
C TYR A 30 -17.91 11.82 17.79
N GLN A 31 -19.15 12.18 17.60
CA GLN A 31 -19.52 13.52 17.12
C GLN A 31 -19.33 14.63 18.18
N ILE A 32 -19.49 14.28 19.47
CA ILE A 32 -19.42 15.20 20.61
C ILE A 32 -17.98 15.41 21.10
N MET A 33 -17.08 14.51 20.74
CA MET A 33 -15.70 14.49 21.19
C MET A 33 -14.86 15.63 20.57
N ASN A 34 -14.04 16.29 21.38
CA ASN A 34 -13.14 17.36 20.91
C ASN A 34 -12.19 16.85 19.80
N SER A 35 -11.87 17.68 18.80
CA SER A 35 -11.03 17.32 17.64
C SER A 35 -9.68 16.72 18.03
N ASN A 36 -9.07 17.22 19.10
CA ASN A 36 -7.79 16.72 19.60
C ASN A 36 -7.90 15.31 20.19
N LEU A 37 -8.98 15.03 20.90
CA LEU A 37 -9.22 13.71 21.49
C LEU A 37 -9.51 12.67 20.39
N LYS A 38 -10.24 13.03 19.33
CA LYS A 38 -10.45 12.17 18.13
C LYS A 38 -9.12 11.79 17.49
N SER A 39 -8.25 12.76 17.28
CA SER A 39 -6.95 12.53 16.66
C SER A 39 -6.07 11.61 17.51
N PHE A 40 -6.12 11.79 18.83
CA PHE A 40 -5.39 10.97 19.78
C PHE A 40 -5.90 9.52 19.82
N CYS A 41 -7.22 9.29 19.86
CA CYS A 41 -7.80 7.96 19.80
C CYS A 41 -7.44 7.23 18.49
N ILE A 42 -7.50 7.91 17.35
CA ILE A 42 -7.09 7.34 16.06
C ILE A 42 -5.61 6.97 16.11
N PHE A 43 -4.74 7.81 16.64
CA PHE A 43 -3.31 7.53 16.78
C PHE A 43 -3.06 6.27 17.63
N ILE A 44 -3.75 6.13 18.77
CA ILE A 44 -3.65 4.94 19.62
C ILE A 44 -4.05 3.67 18.85
N ILE A 45 -5.12 3.72 18.06
CA ILE A 45 -5.57 2.56 17.27
C ILE A 45 -4.50 2.15 16.25
N TYR A 46 -3.88 3.13 15.56
CA TYR A 46 -2.79 2.84 14.63
C TYR A 46 -1.58 2.22 15.34
N MET A 47 -1.22 2.75 16.51
CA MET A 47 -0.11 2.22 17.31
C MET A 47 -0.38 0.79 17.80
N LEU A 48 -1.58 0.52 18.30
CA LEU A 48 -1.98 -0.82 18.74
C LEU A 48 -1.98 -1.81 17.56
N GLY A 49 -2.49 -1.41 16.40
CA GLY A 49 -2.44 -2.21 15.17
C GLY A 49 -1.02 -2.52 14.72
N ALA A 50 -0.13 -1.54 14.80
CA ALA A 50 1.30 -1.71 14.48
C ALA A 50 1.99 -2.68 15.44
N ILE A 51 1.76 -2.53 16.75
CA ILE A 51 2.33 -3.41 17.79
C ILE A 51 1.81 -4.84 17.58
N ALA A 52 0.53 -5.00 17.29
CA ALA A 52 -0.07 -6.31 17.02
C ALA A 52 0.50 -6.97 15.78
N CYS A 53 0.67 -6.22 14.68
CA CYS A 53 1.28 -6.68 13.45
C CYS A 53 2.74 -7.11 13.69
N PHE A 54 3.52 -6.24 14.33
CA PHE A 54 4.90 -6.55 14.70
C PHE A 54 5.00 -7.82 15.58
N ALA A 55 4.22 -7.89 16.64
CA ALA A 55 4.23 -9.04 17.56
C ALA A 55 3.84 -10.34 16.85
N PHE A 56 2.86 -10.28 15.95
CA PHE A 56 2.45 -11.45 15.18
C PHE A 56 3.59 -11.97 14.30
N PHE A 57 4.20 -11.14 13.46
CA PHE A 57 5.28 -11.55 12.56
C PHE A 57 6.57 -11.89 13.33
N GLN A 58 6.80 -11.30 14.50
CA GLN A 58 7.99 -11.59 15.31
C GLN A 58 7.90 -12.89 16.10
N PHE A 59 6.72 -13.20 16.66
CA PHE A 59 6.59 -14.32 17.60
C PHE A 59 5.79 -15.50 17.06
N CYS A 60 4.81 -15.23 16.20
CA CYS A 60 3.93 -16.27 15.66
C CYS A 60 4.33 -16.73 14.24
N TYR A 61 4.98 -15.84 13.47
CA TYR A 61 5.25 -16.09 12.05
C TYR A 61 6.65 -15.61 11.58
N PRO A 62 7.74 -15.87 12.36
CA PRO A 62 9.07 -15.35 12.05
C PRO A 62 9.76 -16.06 10.89
N TYR A 63 9.55 -17.37 10.73
CA TYR A 63 10.27 -18.18 9.73
C TYR A 63 9.81 -17.89 8.30
N HIS A 64 8.60 -17.42 8.12
CA HIS A 64 8.11 -16.85 6.88
C HIS A 64 9.00 -15.72 6.35
N LEU A 65 9.46 -14.82 7.23
CA LEU A 65 10.35 -13.72 6.86
C LEU A 65 11.74 -14.24 6.42
N TYR A 66 12.27 -15.24 7.12
CA TYR A 66 13.53 -15.89 6.72
C TYR A 66 13.41 -16.59 5.37
N TYR A 67 12.28 -17.25 5.09
CA TYR A 67 12.00 -17.84 3.79
C TYR A 67 11.98 -16.81 2.67
N GLN A 68 11.37 -15.66 2.90
CA GLN A 68 11.35 -14.57 1.92
C GLN A 68 12.74 -14.01 1.65
N GLU A 69 13.60 -13.90 2.65
CA GLU A 69 14.98 -13.45 2.49
C GLU A 69 15.79 -14.43 1.63
N GLN A 70 15.69 -15.71 1.91
CA GLN A 70 16.40 -16.75 1.15
C GLN A 70 16.02 -16.79 -0.33
N ASN A 71 14.76 -16.46 -0.66
CA ASN A 71 14.27 -16.46 -2.05
C ASN A 71 14.53 -15.13 -2.79
N GLN A 72 14.95 -14.07 -2.11
CA GLN A 72 15.12 -12.74 -2.68
C GLN A 72 16.54 -12.22 -2.44
N LEU A 73 17.49 -12.76 -3.21
CA LEU A 73 18.89 -12.32 -3.12
C LEU A 73 19.07 -10.95 -3.79
N PHE A 74 19.63 -9.99 -3.07
CA PHE A 74 20.04 -8.70 -3.61
C PHE A 74 21.57 -8.61 -3.69
N LEU A 75 22.08 -8.32 -4.88
CA LEU A 75 23.50 -8.13 -5.11
C LEU A 75 23.78 -6.64 -5.39
N ALA A 76 24.67 -6.04 -4.61
CA ALA A 76 25.10 -4.64 -4.82
C ALA A 76 26.17 -4.55 -5.93
N SER A 77 25.96 -5.17 -7.08
CA SER A 77 26.79 -5.05 -8.26
C SER A 77 26.12 -4.16 -9.31
N TRP A 78 26.92 -3.42 -10.08
CA TRP A 78 26.37 -2.53 -11.12
C TRP A 78 25.57 -3.29 -12.16
N ASP A 79 26.07 -4.43 -12.60
CA ASP A 79 25.40 -5.28 -13.60
C ASP A 79 24.04 -5.79 -13.09
N TYR A 80 23.94 -6.11 -11.81
CA TYR A 80 22.67 -6.53 -11.20
C TYR A 80 21.69 -5.36 -11.06
N LEU A 81 22.17 -4.17 -10.68
CA LEU A 81 21.33 -2.97 -10.56
C LEU A 81 20.75 -2.54 -11.92
N THR A 82 21.52 -2.68 -13.02
CA THR A 82 21.04 -2.34 -14.36
C THR A 82 19.87 -3.23 -14.78
N THR A 83 19.80 -4.49 -14.35
CA THR A 83 18.66 -5.38 -14.64
C THR A 83 17.34 -4.92 -14.06
N TYR A 84 17.36 -4.14 -12.98
CA TYR A 84 16.15 -3.52 -12.44
C TYR A 84 15.69 -2.36 -13.32
N LEU A 85 16.61 -1.52 -13.79
CA LEU A 85 16.29 -0.32 -14.58
C LEU A 85 15.60 -0.65 -15.90
N GLU A 86 15.78 -1.84 -16.43
CA GLU A 86 15.12 -2.31 -17.66
C GLU A 86 13.63 -2.63 -17.45
N LYS A 87 13.18 -2.75 -16.22
CA LYS A 87 11.83 -3.22 -15.88
C LYS A 87 10.99 -2.09 -15.25
N PRO A 88 9.70 -1.96 -15.63
CA PRO A 88 8.82 -1.04 -14.94
C PRO A 88 8.63 -1.47 -13.48
N GLY A 89 8.56 -0.50 -12.57
CA GLY A 89 8.50 -0.77 -11.13
C GLY A 89 9.87 -1.02 -10.49
N TRP A 90 10.94 -0.68 -11.20
CA TRP A 90 12.31 -0.95 -10.77
C TRP A 90 12.61 -0.44 -9.36
N LEU A 91 12.11 0.74 -9.00
CA LEU A 91 12.39 1.32 -7.69
C LEU A 91 11.73 0.54 -6.56
N ALA A 92 10.47 0.14 -6.74
CA ALA A 92 9.75 -0.66 -5.76
C ALA A 92 10.39 -2.06 -5.61
N CYS A 93 10.80 -2.67 -6.72
CA CYS A 93 11.48 -3.96 -6.72
C CYS A 93 12.84 -3.87 -6.04
N MET A 94 13.69 -2.94 -6.46
CA MET A 94 15.01 -2.76 -5.91
C MET A 94 14.97 -2.45 -4.41
N ALA A 95 14.10 -1.53 -4.00
CA ALA A 95 13.94 -1.20 -2.59
C ALA A 95 13.35 -2.37 -1.78
N GLY A 96 12.40 -3.12 -2.36
CA GLY A 96 11.82 -4.30 -1.74
C GLY A 96 12.86 -5.38 -1.49
N ASP A 97 13.60 -5.77 -2.52
CA ASP A 97 14.62 -6.81 -2.43
C ASP A 97 15.79 -6.39 -1.53
N PHE A 98 16.17 -5.09 -1.55
CA PHE A 98 17.16 -4.55 -0.62
C PHE A 98 16.70 -4.64 0.84
N LEU A 99 15.47 -4.23 1.14
CA LEU A 99 14.94 -4.26 2.50
C LEU A 99 14.70 -5.68 3.00
N THR A 100 14.36 -6.62 2.12
CA THR A 100 14.13 -8.04 2.48
C THR A 100 15.39 -8.70 3.01
N GLN A 101 16.60 -8.27 2.62
CA GLN A 101 17.86 -8.79 3.14
C GLN A 101 18.04 -8.60 4.65
N PHE A 102 17.40 -7.57 5.20
CA PHE A 102 17.44 -7.33 6.64
C PHE A 102 16.53 -8.26 7.44
N TYR A 103 15.75 -9.11 6.78
CA TYR A 103 14.89 -10.09 7.44
C TYR A 103 15.66 -11.18 8.20
N LEU A 104 16.92 -11.39 7.83
CA LEU A 104 17.83 -12.28 8.55
C LEU A 104 18.07 -11.81 10.00
N TYR A 105 18.06 -10.50 10.24
CA TYR A 105 18.33 -9.96 11.57
C TYR A 105 17.10 -10.04 12.46
N ARG A 106 17.30 -10.53 13.68
CA ARG A 106 16.24 -10.63 14.69
C ARG A 106 15.55 -9.28 14.88
N PHE A 107 14.24 -9.26 14.89
CA PHE A 107 13.36 -8.09 14.99
C PHE A 107 13.33 -7.16 13.76
N MET A 108 14.34 -7.15 12.90
CA MET A 108 14.38 -6.23 11.76
C MET A 108 13.32 -6.53 10.71
N GLY A 109 13.13 -7.82 10.38
CA GLY A 109 12.13 -8.22 9.39
C GLY A 109 10.71 -7.79 9.74
N ALA A 110 10.26 -8.11 10.95
CA ALA A 110 8.94 -7.72 11.44
C ALA A 110 8.79 -6.18 11.53
N THR A 111 9.85 -5.47 11.93
CA THR A 111 9.87 -4.01 12.00
C THR A 111 9.72 -3.39 10.60
N ILE A 112 10.53 -3.84 9.64
CA ILE A 112 10.50 -3.31 8.25
C ILE A 112 9.13 -3.57 7.61
N LEU A 113 8.61 -4.79 7.73
CA LEU A 113 7.30 -5.14 7.19
C LEU A 113 6.21 -4.25 7.79
N THR A 114 6.19 -4.10 9.12
CA THR A 114 5.22 -3.25 9.83
C THR A 114 5.33 -1.79 9.40
N LEU A 115 6.54 -1.25 9.29
CA LEU A 115 6.76 0.13 8.84
C LEU A 115 6.31 0.35 7.39
N CYS A 116 6.57 -0.60 6.49
CA CYS A 116 6.11 -0.52 5.11
C CYS A 116 4.58 -0.54 5.01
N ILE A 117 3.91 -1.37 5.80
CA ILE A 117 2.44 -1.42 5.86
C ILE A 117 1.88 -0.09 6.41
N LEU A 118 2.47 0.46 7.47
CA LEU A 118 2.07 1.76 8.03
C LEU A 118 2.28 2.89 7.01
N LEU A 119 3.40 2.88 6.29
CA LEU A 119 3.70 3.86 5.24
C LEU A 119 2.64 3.80 4.13
N ALA A 120 2.29 2.59 3.67
CA ALA A 120 1.24 2.42 2.66
C ALA A 120 -0.11 2.95 3.17
N GLY A 121 -0.51 2.61 4.39
CA GLY A 121 -1.73 3.11 5.03
C GLY A 121 -1.74 4.63 5.18
N HIS A 122 -0.63 5.24 5.61
CA HIS A 122 -0.49 6.68 5.72
C HIS A 122 -0.64 7.38 4.36
N ASN A 123 0.01 6.87 3.32
CA ASN A 123 -0.06 7.43 1.97
C ASN A 123 -1.47 7.33 1.39
N ILE A 124 -2.17 6.21 1.58
CA ILE A 124 -3.58 6.04 1.20
C ILE A 124 -4.47 7.05 1.94
N LYS A 125 -4.28 7.21 3.25
CA LYS A 125 -5.02 8.22 4.04
C LYS A 125 -4.83 9.62 3.49
N CYS A 126 -3.59 10.01 3.19
CA CYS A 126 -3.28 11.32 2.58
C CYS A 126 -3.90 11.47 1.20
N ALA A 127 -3.86 10.41 0.38
CA ALA A 127 -4.42 10.39 -0.96
C ALA A 127 -5.95 10.55 -0.94
N VAL A 128 -6.66 9.80 -0.09
CA VAL A 128 -8.12 9.88 0.06
C VAL A 128 -8.55 11.27 0.57
N ARG A 129 -7.78 11.87 1.47
CA ARG A 129 -8.02 13.28 1.90
C ARG A 129 -7.91 14.27 0.75
N LYS A 130 -6.90 14.11 -0.12
CA LYS A 130 -6.69 14.99 -1.27
C LYS A 130 -7.68 14.76 -2.41
N ALA A 131 -8.29 13.57 -2.49
CA ALA A 131 -9.39 13.29 -3.41
C ALA A 131 -10.69 14.03 -3.02
N ASP A 132 -10.68 14.82 -1.92
CA ASP A 132 -11.82 15.64 -1.43
C ASP A 132 -13.12 14.83 -1.25
N ILE A 133 -12.98 13.60 -0.80
CA ILE A 133 -14.10 12.74 -0.50
C ILE A 133 -14.75 13.22 0.80
N LYS A 134 -16.05 13.50 0.75
CA LYS A 134 -16.81 13.97 1.91
C LYS A 134 -16.81 12.89 3.01
N GLY A 135 -16.36 13.28 4.20
CA GLY A 135 -16.37 12.42 5.38
C GLY A 135 -15.02 12.40 6.09
N THR A 136 -14.99 12.87 7.33
CA THR A 136 -13.75 12.95 8.14
C THR A 136 -13.23 11.57 8.56
N TRP A 137 -14.07 10.54 8.57
CA TRP A 137 -13.74 9.17 8.98
C TRP A 137 -13.26 8.29 7.81
N LEU A 138 -13.69 8.59 6.57
CA LEU A 138 -13.44 7.77 5.39
C LEU A 138 -11.95 7.59 5.04
N PRO A 139 -11.08 8.61 5.14
CA PRO A 139 -9.64 8.43 4.92
C PRO A 139 -8.98 7.47 5.92
N ASN A 140 -9.44 7.48 7.17
CA ASN A 140 -8.92 6.57 8.19
C ASN A 140 -9.42 5.14 7.97
N LEU A 141 -10.69 4.97 7.58
CA LEU A 141 -11.25 3.66 7.23
C LEU A 141 -10.53 3.06 6.02
N ALA A 142 -10.33 3.84 4.95
CA ALA A 142 -9.63 3.38 3.76
C ALA A 142 -8.21 2.92 4.07
N ALA A 143 -7.47 3.71 4.87
CA ALA A 143 -6.13 3.33 5.32
C ALA A 143 -6.14 2.04 6.14
N PHE A 144 -7.08 1.90 7.07
CA PHE A 144 -7.20 0.70 7.92
C PHE A 144 -7.54 -0.55 7.09
N VAL A 145 -8.48 -0.45 6.15
CA VAL A 145 -8.82 -1.55 5.24
C VAL A 145 -7.62 -1.97 4.41
N VAL A 146 -6.89 -1.02 3.82
CA VAL A 146 -5.69 -1.33 3.03
C VAL A 146 -4.61 -1.98 3.90
N MET A 147 -4.34 -1.46 5.09
CA MET A 147 -3.36 -2.08 6.00
C MET A 147 -3.74 -3.51 6.39
N THR A 148 -5.02 -3.76 6.68
CA THR A 148 -5.52 -5.10 7.01
C THR A 148 -5.37 -6.06 5.81
N LEU A 149 -5.69 -5.60 4.60
CA LEU A 149 -5.49 -6.39 3.38
C LEU A 149 -4.02 -6.70 3.13
N LEU A 150 -3.11 -5.73 3.34
CA LEU A 150 -1.68 -5.94 3.19
C LEU A 150 -1.13 -6.94 4.21
N VAL A 151 -1.60 -6.91 5.46
CA VAL A 151 -1.26 -7.93 6.46
C VAL A 151 -1.76 -9.31 6.02
N CYS A 152 -2.99 -9.43 5.51
CA CYS A 152 -3.51 -10.68 5.01
C CYS A 152 -2.73 -11.21 3.80
N PHE A 153 -2.33 -10.35 2.88
CA PHE A 153 -1.50 -10.73 1.74
C PHE A 153 -0.08 -11.14 2.16
N SER A 154 0.46 -10.51 3.20
CA SER A 154 1.77 -10.87 3.75
C SER A 154 1.81 -12.24 4.42
N PHE A 155 0.69 -12.96 4.54
CA PHE A 155 0.68 -14.37 4.94
C PHE A 155 1.05 -15.33 3.81
N ASP A 156 1.03 -14.86 2.56
CA ASP A 156 1.48 -15.63 1.41
C ASP A 156 3.00 -15.61 1.31
N TYR A 157 3.61 -16.77 1.21
CA TYR A 157 5.08 -16.94 1.11
C TYR A 157 5.66 -16.27 -0.14
N ASP A 158 4.87 -16.18 -1.21
CA ASP A 158 5.28 -15.59 -2.48
C ASP A 158 5.01 -14.07 -2.54
N TYR A 159 4.33 -13.48 -1.54
CA TYR A 159 3.99 -12.07 -1.55
C TYR A 159 5.18 -11.20 -1.16
N ARG A 160 5.73 -10.48 -2.14
CA ARG A 160 6.95 -9.68 -1.97
C ARG A 160 6.70 -8.34 -1.31
N LEU A 161 7.68 -7.88 -0.53
CA LEU A 161 7.69 -6.54 0.09
C LEU A 161 7.61 -5.41 -0.96
N SER A 162 8.18 -5.61 -2.15
CA SER A 162 8.08 -4.70 -3.28
C SER A 162 6.63 -4.35 -3.65
N SER A 163 5.70 -5.29 -3.43
CA SER A 163 4.27 -5.08 -3.65
C SER A 163 3.69 -4.02 -2.72
N ILE A 164 4.05 -4.05 -1.45
CA ILE A 164 3.63 -3.06 -0.45
C ILE A 164 4.21 -1.69 -0.81
N LEU A 165 5.49 -1.65 -1.21
CA LEU A 165 6.15 -0.41 -1.64
C LEU A 165 5.55 0.17 -2.92
N ALA A 166 5.13 -0.67 -3.87
CA ALA A 166 4.45 -0.22 -5.08
C ALA A 166 3.10 0.45 -4.77
N ILE A 167 2.31 -0.11 -3.85
CA ILE A 167 1.05 0.48 -3.38
C ILE A 167 1.31 1.82 -2.68
N ALA A 168 2.28 1.86 -1.77
CA ALA A 168 2.69 3.08 -1.09
C ALA A 168 3.16 4.16 -2.08
N GLY A 169 3.96 3.76 -3.08
CA GLY A 169 4.47 4.61 -4.14
C GLY A 169 3.38 5.20 -5.02
N GLY A 170 2.43 4.37 -5.48
CA GLY A 170 1.29 4.83 -6.27
C GLY A 170 0.45 5.90 -5.55
N ALA A 171 0.17 5.69 -4.27
CA ALA A 171 -0.53 6.67 -3.44
C ALA A 171 0.30 7.95 -3.22
N SER A 172 1.64 7.83 -3.09
CA SER A 172 2.54 8.98 -2.95
C SER A 172 2.56 9.83 -4.22
N VAL A 173 2.66 9.20 -5.39
CA VAL A 173 2.61 9.90 -6.69
C VAL A 173 1.30 10.66 -6.85
N PHE A 174 0.17 10.05 -6.45
CA PHE A 174 -1.12 10.74 -6.43
C PHE A 174 -1.10 11.98 -5.52
N CYS A 175 -0.55 11.85 -4.32
CA CYS A 175 -0.42 12.98 -3.38
C CYS A 175 0.43 14.12 -3.96
N ILE A 176 1.52 13.80 -4.63
CA ILE A 176 2.43 14.77 -5.26
C ILE A 176 1.74 15.44 -6.44
N SER A 177 1.16 14.66 -7.36
CA SER A 177 0.51 15.18 -8.57
C SER A 177 -0.66 16.10 -8.24
N THR A 178 -1.49 15.76 -7.26
CA THR A 178 -2.61 16.62 -6.79
C THR A 178 -2.10 17.91 -6.16
N THR A 179 -0.98 17.86 -5.42
CA THR A 179 -0.40 19.08 -4.83
C THR A 179 0.13 20.02 -5.91
N ILE A 180 0.84 19.48 -6.90
CA ILE A 180 1.33 20.26 -8.06
C ILE A 180 0.15 20.88 -8.79
N LEU A 181 -0.90 20.11 -9.07
CA LEU A 181 -2.08 20.57 -9.79
C LEU A 181 -2.79 21.71 -9.07
N VAL A 182 -2.98 21.61 -7.75
CA VAL A 182 -3.58 22.67 -6.93
C VAL A 182 -2.71 23.93 -6.93
N SER A 183 -1.39 23.78 -6.82
CA SER A 183 -0.45 24.91 -6.84
C SER A 183 -0.46 25.63 -8.19
N THR A 184 -0.48 24.86 -9.29
CA THR A 184 -0.53 25.41 -10.64
C THR A 184 -1.84 26.14 -10.90
N ARG A 185 -2.98 25.60 -10.45
CA ARG A 185 -4.28 26.31 -10.54
C ARG A 185 -4.27 27.63 -9.78
N LYS A 186 -3.70 27.67 -8.57
CA LYS A 186 -3.58 28.93 -7.79
C LYS A 186 -2.72 29.95 -8.53
N LEU A 187 -1.64 29.51 -9.17
CA LEU A 187 -0.76 30.38 -9.96
C LEU A 187 -1.49 30.97 -11.17
N ILE A 188 -2.19 30.12 -11.93
CA ILE A 188 -2.99 30.56 -13.09
C ILE A 188 -4.03 31.58 -12.67
N ASN A 189 -4.81 31.31 -11.62
CA ASN A 189 -5.82 32.22 -11.12
C ASN A 189 -5.23 33.56 -10.64
N LYS A 190 -3.97 33.57 -10.17
CA LYS A 190 -3.25 34.79 -9.81
C LYS A 190 -2.86 35.59 -11.05
N ILE A 191 -2.38 34.93 -12.10
CA ILE A 191 -1.99 35.55 -13.38
C ILE A 191 -3.23 36.11 -14.07
N GLU A 192 -4.34 35.37 -14.15
CA GLU A 192 -5.59 35.81 -14.75
C GLU A 192 -6.18 37.05 -14.06
N LYS A 193 -5.99 37.21 -12.74
CA LYS A 193 -6.40 38.44 -12.03
C LYS A 193 -5.52 39.63 -12.36
N MET A 194 -4.33 39.43 -12.90
CA MET A 194 -3.43 40.51 -13.30
C MET A 194 -3.62 40.96 -14.75
N ASP A 195 -4.28 40.15 -15.58
CA ASP A 195 -4.49 40.40 -17.01
C ASP A 195 -6.01 40.61 -17.29
N GLU A 196 -6.49 41.82 -17.03
CA GLU A 196 -7.91 42.19 -17.10
C GLU A 196 -8.45 42.29 -18.55
N ASN A 197 -7.56 42.23 -19.57
CA ASN A 197 -7.89 42.64 -20.94
C ASN A 197 -8.36 41.53 -21.91
N ASN A 198 -8.28 40.23 -21.56
CA ASN A 198 -8.76 39.17 -22.44
C ASN A 198 -9.36 37.97 -21.67
N PRO A 199 -10.65 38.02 -21.29
CA PRO A 199 -11.18 37.05 -20.34
C PRO A 199 -11.73 35.74 -20.93
N THR A 200 -11.91 35.56 -22.23
CA THR A 200 -12.86 34.55 -22.70
C THR A 200 -12.28 33.29 -23.32
N LEU A 201 -11.11 33.33 -23.97
CA LEU A 201 -10.57 32.17 -24.70
C LEU A 201 -9.58 31.32 -23.87
N HIS A 202 -8.88 31.95 -22.92
CA HIS A 202 -7.90 31.27 -22.05
C HIS A 202 -8.54 30.56 -20.84
N ARG A 203 -9.72 31.00 -20.41
CA ARG A 203 -10.33 30.53 -19.14
C ARG A 203 -10.65 29.02 -19.09
N MET A 204 -10.98 28.39 -20.18
CA MET A 204 -11.45 27.00 -20.16
C MET A 204 -10.42 25.98 -20.68
N GLY A 205 -9.57 26.33 -21.62
CA GLY A 205 -8.65 25.38 -22.26
C GLY A 205 -7.40 25.09 -21.44
N LEU A 206 -6.71 26.11 -20.96
CA LEU A 206 -5.42 25.97 -20.29
C LEU A 206 -5.42 25.07 -19.04
N PRO A 207 -6.36 25.21 -18.09
CA PRO A 207 -6.39 24.33 -16.90
C PRO A 207 -6.70 22.87 -17.24
N ILE A 208 -7.41 22.61 -18.34
CA ILE A 208 -7.67 21.23 -18.80
C ILE A 208 -6.39 20.61 -19.32
N TRP A 209 -5.69 21.28 -20.22
CA TRP A 209 -4.45 20.78 -20.79
C TRP A 209 -3.40 20.51 -19.72
N ILE A 210 -3.26 21.41 -18.73
CA ILE A 210 -2.32 21.22 -17.63
C ILE A 210 -2.72 20.03 -16.76
N SER A 211 -4.01 19.85 -16.47
CA SER A 211 -4.47 18.73 -15.65
C SER A 211 -4.29 17.40 -16.39
N THR A 212 -4.62 17.31 -17.67
CA THR A 212 -4.44 16.09 -18.47
C THR A 212 -2.97 15.75 -18.63
N PHE A 213 -2.12 16.73 -18.92
CA PHE A 213 -0.67 16.55 -19.04
C PHE A 213 -0.05 16.08 -17.72
N SER A 214 -0.42 16.69 -16.60
CA SER A 214 0.03 16.29 -15.28
C SER A 214 -0.38 14.85 -14.93
N ILE A 215 -1.62 14.46 -15.22
CA ILE A 215 -2.09 13.09 -14.99
C ILE A 215 -1.32 12.10 -15.88
N THR A 216 -1.12 12.43 -17.15
CA THR A 216 -0.39 11.58 -18.10
C THR A 216 1.04 11.33 -17.62
N ILE A 217 1.79 12.39 -17.30
CA ILE A 217 3.16 12.27 -16.80
C ILE A 217 3.17 11.45 -15.49
N SER A 218 2.25 11.72 -14.58
CA SER A 218 2.18 11.00 -13.31
C SER A 218 1.90 9.51 -13.49
N ILE A 219 1.10 9.11 -14.49
CA ILE A 219 0.87 7.70 -14.81
C ILE A 219 2.16 7.05 -15.32
N PHE A 220 2.88 7.70 -16.24
CA PHE A 220 4.14 7.17 -16.75
C PHE A 220 5.21 7.07 -15.65
N VAL A 221 5.37 8.10 -14.82
CA VAL A 221 6.29 8.11 -13.68
C VAL A 221 5.91 7.01 -12.70
N CYS A 222 4.64 6.90 -12.35
CA CYS A 222 4.16 5.87 -11.43
C CYS A 222 4.41 4.45 -11.99
N HIS A 223 4.14 4.23 -13.28
CA HIS A 223 4.38 2.94 -13.92
C HIS A 223 5.88 2.59 -13.94
N TRP A 224 6.73 3.54 -14.31
CA TRP A 224 8.17 3.32 -14.40
C TRP A 224 8.82 3.02 -13.05
N PHE A 225 8.48 3.79 -12.00
CA PHE A 225 9.09 3.65 -10.69
C PHE A 225 8.42 2.60 -9.79
N PHE A 226 7.10 2.48 -9.87
CA PHE A 226 6.29 1.69 -8.94
C PHE A 226 5.46 0.59 -9.61
N GLY A 227 5.62 0.38 -10.91
CA GLY A 227 4.97 -0.70 -11.65
C GLY A 227 3.45 -0.69 -11.48
N TYR A 228 2.90 -1.75 -10.87
CA TYR A 228 1.45 -1.84 -10.68
C TYR A 228 0.87 -0.85 -9.64
N GLY A 229 1.69 -0.11 -8.90
CA GLY A 229 1.24 1.04 -8.11
C GLY A 229 0.44 2.05 -8.96
N VAL A 230 0.61 2.01 -10.30
CA VAL A 230 -0.20 2.78 -11.26
C VAL A 230 -1.69 2.49 -11.14
N TRP A 231 -2.10 1.29 -10.76
CA TRP A 231 -3.50 0.94 -10.57
C TRP A 231 -4.10 1.65 -9.35
N ILE A 232 -3.32 1.77 -8.28
CA ILE A 232 -3.72 2.55 -7.08
C ILE A 232 -3.82 4.02 -7.44
N TYR A 233 -2.83 4.56 -8.18
CA TYR A 233 -2.89 5.93 -8.67
C TYR A 233 -4.14 6.17 -9.53
N GLY A 234 -4.39 5.30 -10.51
CA GLY A 234 -5.55 5.38 -11.39
C GLY A 234 -6.89 5.29 -10.66
N ALA A 235 -7.00 4.37 -9.71
CA ALA A 235 -8.20 4.24 -8.87
C ALA A 235 -8.48 5.51 -8.07
N LEU A 236 -7.45 6.14 -7.49
CA LEU A 236 -7.58 7.39 -6.74
C LEU A 236 -7.96 8.56 -7.65
N VAL A 237 -7.37 8.66 -8.85
CA VAL A 237 -7.75 9.65 -9.87
C VAL A 237 -9.20 9.45 -10.30
N PHE A 238 -9.60 8.19 -10.54
CA PHE A 238 -10.97 7.86 -10.92
C PHE A 238 -11.98 8.28 -9.85
N ILE A 239 -11.74 7.88 -8.60
CA ILE A 239 -12.62 8.21 -7.47
C ILE A 239 -12.69 9.72 -7.26
N GLY A 240 -11.55 10.42 -7.27
CA GLY A 240 -11.49 11.87 -7.12
C GLY A 240 -12.25 12.62 -8.21
N ASN A 241 -12.09 12.19 -9.47
CA ASN A 241 -12.83 12.80 -10.60
C ASN A 241 -14.32 12.47 -10.55
N LEU A 242 -14.70 11.24 -10.21
CA LEU A 242 -16.09 10.84 -10.06
C LEU A 242 -16.80 11.72 -9.00
N MET A 243 -16.16 11.93 -7.84
CA MET A 243 -16.71 12.80 -6.79
C MET A 243 -16.84 14.25 -7.24
N ASN A 244 -15.91 14.75 -8.06
CA ASN A 244 -15.96 16.10 -8.61
C ASN A 244 -17.07 16.27 -9.67
N ILE A 245 -17.30 15.25 -10.51
CA ILE A 245 -18.43 15.23 -11.46
C ILE A 245 -19.77 15.30 -10.70
N MET A 246 -19.92 14.52 -9.63
CA MET A 246 -21.12 14.54 -8.80
C MET A 246 -21.35 15.87 -8.09
N LYS A 247 -20.29 16.64 -7.80
CA LYS A 247 -20.37 17.96 -7.12
C LYS A 247 -20.66 19.10 -8.07
N ALA A 248 -20.02 19.13 -9.24
CA ALA A 248 -19.91 20.32 -10.09
C ALA A 248 -20.47 20.16 -11.52
N GLY A 249 -20.85 18.95 -11.94
CA GLY A 249 -21.35 18.66 -13.31
C GLY A 249 -20.33 19.00 -14.42
N THR A 250 -19.03 18.97 -14.11
CA THR A 250 -17.99 19.50 -14.99
C THR A 250 -17.51 18.45 -15.98
N TYR A 251 -17.63 18.73 -17.28
CA TYR A 251 -17.18 17.88 -18.39
C TYR A 251 -15.66 17.59 -18.36
N TYR A 252 -14.86 18.42 -17.68
CA TYR A 252 -13.40 18.25 -17.55
C TYR A 252 -13.01 16.98 -16.80
N CYS A 253 -13.80 16.61 -15.79
CA CYS A 253 -13.57 15.40 -15.04
C CYS A 253 -13.86 14.16 -15.87
N LEU A 254 -14.81 14.24 -16.81
CA LEU A 254 -15.12 13.14 -17.74
C LEU A 254 -13.95 12.88 -18.70
N THR A 255 -13.37 13.92 -19.28
CA THR A 255 -12.19 13.77 -20.17
C THR A 255 -10.99 13.20 -19.42
N ALA A 256 -10.71 13.66 -18.19
CA ALA A 256 -9.65 13.12 -17.35
C ALA A 256 -9.88 11.64 -17.01
N LEU A 257 -11.13 11.24 -16.75
CA LEU A 257 -11.52 9.85 -16.53
C LEU A 257 -11.26 8.97 -17.76
N VAL A 258 -11.69 9.42 -18.92
CA VAL A 258 -11.50 8.68 -20.20
C VAL A 258 -10.01 8.51 -20.48
N ILE A 259 -9.22 9.58 -20.39
CA ILE A 259 -7.76 9.53 -20.60
C ILE A 259 -7.10 8.59 -19.59
N THR A 260 -7.45 8.68 -18.31
CA THR A 260 -6.91 7.80 -17.26
C THR A 260 -7.23 6.34 -17.57
N PHE A 261 -8.45 6.04 -18.01
CA PHE A 261 -8.84 4.69 -18.39
C PHE A 261 -8.02 4.15 -19.57
N PHE A 262 -7.87 4.93 -20.63
CA PHE A 262 -7.07 4.52 -21.79
C PHE A 262 -5.60 4.33 -21.44
N LEU A 263 -5.01 5.21 -20.65
CA LEU A 263 -3.62 5.08 -20.20
C LEU A 263 -3.41 3.87 -19.29
N LEU A 264 -4.36 3.57 -18.40
CA LEU A 264 -4.30 2.37 -17.59
C LEU A 264 -4.41 1.10 -18.43
N MET A 265 -5.27 1.10 -19.47
CA MET A 265 -5.35 -0.01 -20.44
C MET A 265 -4.07 -0.19 -21.24
N LEU A 266 -3.42 0.91 -21.63
CA LEU A 266 -2.12 0.88 -22.30
C LEU A 266 -1.04 0.31 -21.36
N CYS A 267 -0.96 0.79 -20.12
CA CYS A 267 -0.06 0.26 -19.12
C CYS A 267 -0.31 -1.24 -18.87
N LYS A 268 -1.59 -1.68 -18.82
CA LYS A 268 -1.93 -3.10 -18.71
C LYS A 268 -1.34 -3.90 -19.87
N ARG A 269 -1.45 -3.41 -21.09
CA ARG A 269 -0.95 -4.11 -22.29
C ARG A 269 0.58 -4.19 -22.29
N LEU A 270 1.27 -3.11 -21.93
CA LEU A 270 2.73 -3.09 -21.77
C LEU A 270 3.20 -3.98 -20.62
N TYR A 271 2.38 -4.09 -19.59
CA TYR A 271 2.66 -4.84 -18.39
C TYR A 271 2.52 -6.36 -18.57
N PHE A 272 1.60 -6.80 -19.44
CA PHE A 272 1.31 -8.24 -19.61
C PHE A 272 2.43 -9.01 -20.32
N CYS A 273 3.35 -8.32 -21.00
CA CYS A 273 4.38 -9.02 -21.76
C CYS A 273 5.49 -9.62 -20.89
N ASP A 274 5.82 -9.06 -19.68
CA ASP A 274 7.01 -9.47 -18.95
C ASP A 274 6.84 -9.68 -17.43
N PHE A 275 5.68 -9.37 -16.85
CA PHE A 275 5.54 -9.25 -15.39
C PHE A 275 4.94 -10.43 -14.65
N GLN A 276 4.45 -11.46 -15.32
CA GLN A 276 3.90 -12.65 -14.67
C GLN A 276 4.92 -13.40 -13.79
N THR A 277 6.21 -13.15 -14.01
CA THR A 277 7.28 -13.84 -13.28
C THR A 277 7.77 -13.11 -12.03
N ILE A 278 7.47 -11.81 -11.87
CA ILE A 278 8.05 -10.99 -10.78
C ILE A 278 7.05 -10.71 -9.66
N TYR A 279 5.77 -10.66 -9.97
CA TYR A 279 4.72 -10.36 -8.99
C TYR A 279 3.65 -11.44 -9.03
N THR A 280 3.76 -12.42 -8.15
CA THR A 280 2.62 -13.25 -7.80
C THR A 280 1.64 -12.41 -7.02
N TYR A 281 0.61 -11.95 -7.71
CA TYR A 281 -0.55 -11.40 -7.04
C TYR A 281 -1.33 -12.55 -6.40
N PRO A 282 -1.61 -12.50 -5.10
CA PRO A 282 -2.71 -13.29 -4.61
C PRO A 282 -3.95 -12.81 -5.36
N GLY A 283 -4.58 -13.70 -6.13
CA GLY A 283 -5.74 -13.35 -6.94
C GLY A 283 -6.75 -12.62 -6.07
N ILE A 284 -7.34 -11.54 -6.59
CA ILE A 284 -8.39 -10.78 -5.94
C ILE A 284 -9.49 -11.78 -5.55
N GLY A 285 -9.61 -12.12 -4.27
CA GLY A 285 -10.57 -13.12 -3.77
C GLY A 285 -9.97 -14.24 -2.93
N LYS A 286 -8.68 -14.45 -2.90
CA LYS A 286 -8.03 -15.35 -1.93
C LYS A 286 -7.52 -14.51 -0.74
N LEU A 287 -8.35 -14.42 0.29
CA LEU A 287 -7.87 -14.06 1.62
C LEU A 287 -6.91 -15.16 2.08
N VAL A 288 -5.62 -14.87 2.05
CA VAL A 288 -4.59 -15.82 2.47
C VAL A 288 -4.68 -15.97 3.99
N LYS A 289 -4.66 -17.21 4.45
CA LYS A 289 -4.60 -17.53 5.87
C LYS A 289 -3.16 -17.90 6.22
N PRO A 290 -2.66 -17.56 7.45
CA PRO A 290 -1.35 -17.97 7.86
C PRO A 290 -1.28 -19.51 7.91
N GLN A 291 -0.26 -20.08 7.24
CA GLN A 291 -0.04 -21.51 7.14
C GLN A 291 0.88 -21.96 8.29
N LEU A 292 0.33 -22.14 9.47
CA LEU A 292 1.10 -22.44 10.68
C LEU A 292 1.77 -23.82 10.65
N ASP A 293 1.22 -24.77 9.90
CA ASP A 293 1.85 -26.09 9.75
C ASP A 293 3.11 -25.99 8.86
N GLN A 294 3.06 -25.17 7.82
CA GLN A 294 4.20 -24.89 6.96
C GLN A 294 5.27 -24.07 7.71
N GLU A 295 4.86 -23.13 8.56
CA GLU A 295 5.76 -22.38 9.43
C GLU A 295 6.53 -23.27 10.40
N ARG A 296 5.91 -24.32 10.94
CA ARG A 296 6.59 -25.30 11.79
C ARG A 296 7.67 -26.07 11.05
N THR A 297 7.38 -26.52 9.84
CA THR A 297 8.37 -27.21 8.99
C THR A 297 9.55 -26.31 8.68
N LEU A 298 9.26 -25.07 8.29
CA LEU A 298 10.30 -24.06 8.06
C LEU A 298 11.11 -23.76 9.33
N ALA A 299 10.46 -23.76 10.51
CA ALA A 299 11.16 -23.56 11.77
C ALA A 299 12.22 -24.62 12.01
N VAL A 300 11.87 -25.89 11.78
CA VAL A 300 12.81 -27.03 11.92
C VAL A 300 13.97 -26.87 10.94
N ASP A 301 13.69 -26.58 9.67
CA ASP A 301 14.70 -26.42 8.64
C ASP A 301 15.63 -25.24 8.92
N CYS A 302 15.10 -24.07 9.33
CA CYS A 302 15.90 -22.91 9.66
C CYS A 302 16.77 -23.12 10.89
N GLU A 303 16.23 -23.69 11.97
CA GLU A 303 17.01 -23.96 13.18
C GLU A 303 18.10 -25.02 12.93
N TYR A 304 17.83 -26.02 12.06
CA TYR A 304 18.83 -26.95 11.60
C TYR A 304 19.94 -26.26 10.81
N TYR A 305 19.59 -25.38 9.88
CA TYR A 305 20.54 -24.61 9.08
C TYR A 305 21.44 -23.71 9.94
N PHE A 306 20.88 -23.09 10.98
CA PHE A 306 21.64 -22.28 11.93
C PHE A 306 22.44 -23.09 12.96
N GLY A 307 22.41 -24.42 12.90
CA GLY A 307 23.16 -25.31 13.79
C GLY A 307 22.55 -25.41 15.21
N ASN A 308 21.32 -25.00 15.40
CA ASN A 308 20.61 -25.04 16.68
C ASN A 308 19.99 -26.43 16.97
N TYR A 309 20.78 -27.50 16.87
CA TYR A 309 20.30 -28.89 16.94
C TYR A 309 19.47 -29.21 18.17
N ASN A 310 19.79 -28.64 19.32
CA ASN A 310 19.02 -28.85 20.56
C ASN A 310 17.58 -28.30 20.45
N ARG A 311 17.39 -27.22 19.73
CA ARG A 311 16.05 -26.68 19.45
C ARG A 311 15.29 -27.55 18.48
N VAL A 312 15.97 -28.04 17.43
CA VAL A 312 15.38 -28.97 16.44
C VAL A 312 14.85 -30.23 17.15
N ILE A 313 15.67 -30.86 17.99
CA ILE A 313 15.27 -32.05 18.75
C ILE A 313 14.03 -31.74 19.63
N ASN A 314 14.06 -30.66 20.36
CA ASN A 314 12.93 -30.24 21.20
C ASN A 314 11.64 -29.94 20.42
N MET A 315 11.75 -29.43 19.18
CA MET A 315 10.61 -29.19 18.29
C MET A 315 10.01 -30.49 17.80
N VAL A 316 10.86 -31.43 17.32
CA VAL A 316 10.43 -32.71 16.80
C VAL A 316 9.85 -33.60 17.90
N GLU A 317 10.39 -33.58 19.12
CA GLU A 317 9.85 -34.32 20.27
C GLU A 317 8.49 -33.81 20.77
N LYS A 318 8.21 -32.52 20.63
CA LYS A 318 6.90 -31.96 20.98
C LYS A 318 5.79 -32.31 20.00
N ASP A 319 6.14 -32.73 18.80
CA ASP A 319 5.19 -33.08 17.75
C ASP A 319 4.87 -34.60 17.73
N LYS A 320 5.52 -35.41 18.59
CA LYS A 320 5.15 -36.79 18.92
C LYS A 320 4.10 -36.85 20.02
#